data_05f64365ba798dcf720701c89f122d33
#
_entry.id   05f64365ba798dcf720701c89f122d33
#
_cell.length_a   1.000
_cell.length_b   1.000
_cell.length_c   1.000
_cell.angle_alpha   90.00
_cell.angle_beta   90.00
_cell.angle_gamma   90.00
#
_symmetry.space_group_name_H-M   'P 1'
#
loop_
_entity.id
_entity.type
_entity.pdbx_description
1 polymer ?
#
loop_
_entity_poly.entity_id
_entity_poly.type
_entity_poly.pdbx_seq_one_letter_code
_entity_poly.pdbx_strand_id
1 'polypeptide(L)'
;MVEELLTAVLAAAVGAAVYMGAAARVVKQYERGLVFRFGRLREEIRPPGFTVIVPVIDRLRKVNMQIVTLPVPAQEGITRDNVTVRVDAVVYFKVVDPANAIVAVEDYRFAVSQMAQTSLRSIIGKSDLDDLLSNREMLNQGLELMIDSPAVGWGVQIDRVEIKDVSLPETMKRSMARQAEADRERRARVINADAELQASHKLAEAAEVMSEQPAALQLRLLHTIVAVAAEKNSTLVLPFPVELLRFLERAVPQPGAAPAREEPAPAGPASEGPGPAEVSAADADALDAAPAPDALGGPADGLLLDAPAPEQQRKGLRE
;
A
#
# COMPACT_ATOMS: atom_id res chain seq x y z
N MET A 1 -85.75 9.24 -22.97
CA MET A 1 -85.45 9.77 -21.61
C MET A 1 -84.73 8.74 -20.73
N VAL A 2 -85.32 7.51 -20.53
CA VAL A 2 -84.66 6.49 -19.66
C VAL A 2 -83.35 5.97 -20.27
N GLU A 3 -83.31 5.76 -21.59
CA GLU A 3 -82.09 5.31 -22.31
C GLU A 3 -80.96 6.36 -22.33
N GLU A 4 -81.34 7.64 -22.48
CA GLU A 4 -80.34 8.74 -22.44
C GLU A 4 -79.76 8.90 -21.03
N LEU A 5 -80.57 8.68 -20.00
CA LEU A 5 -80.15 8.76 -18.61
C LEU A 5 -79.22 7.56 -18.27
N LEU A 6 -79.54 6.38 -18.80
CA LEU A 6 -78.73 5.17 -18.63
C LEU A 6 -77.37 5.30 -19.30
N THR A 7 -77.30 5.84 -20.54
CA THR A 7 -76.08 6.06 -21.25
C THR A 7 -75.21 7.12 -20.57
N ALA A 8 -75.84 8.20 -20.03
CA ALA A 8 -75.10 9.23 -19.28
C ALA A 8 -74.48 8.69 -17.98
N VAL A 9 -75.23 7.84 -17.25
CA VAL A 9 -74.74 7.21 -16.03
C VAL A 9 -73.57 6.23 -16.35
N LEU A 10 -73.76 5.45 -17.40
CA LEU A 10 -72.66 4.51 -17.82
C LEU A 10 -71.40 5.26 -18.26
N ALA A 11 -71.53 6.34 -19.00
CA ALA A 11 -70.40 7.18 -19.42
C ALA A 11 -69.72 7.84 -18.20
N ALA A 12 -70.51 8.31 -17.23
CA ALA A 12 -69.97 8.87 -15.98
C ALA A 12 -69.24 7.81 -15.13
N ALA A 13 -69.77 6.60 -15.04
CA ALA A 13 -69.16 5.48 -14.32
C ALA A 13 -67.81 5.06 -14.98
N VAL A 14 -67.78 4.97 -16.31
CA VAL A 14 -66.52 4.68 -17.04
C VAL A 14 -65.53 5.81 -16.86
N GLY A 15 -65.93 7.07 -16.93
CA GLY A 15 -65.07 8.22 -16.67
C GLY A 15 -64.49 8.23 -15.26
N ALA A 16 -65.32 7.91 -14.25
CA ALA A 16 -64.88 7.79 -12.87
C ALA A 16 -63.89 6.61 -12.67
N ALA A 17 -64.17 5.47 -13.32
CA ALA A 17 -63.25 4.32 -13.25
C ALA A 17 -61.88 4.62 -13.88
N VAL A 18 -61.85 5.29 -15.04
CA VAL A 18 -60.61 5.72 -15.70
C VAL A 18 -59.86 6.74 -14.84
N TYR A 19 -60.60 7.69 -14.25
CA TYR A 19 -60.01 8.68 -13.33
C TYR A 19 -59.41 8.04 -12.08
N MET A 20 -60.11 7.09 -11.44
CA MET A 20 -59.59 6.35 -10.28
C MET A 20 -58.37 5.51 -10.67
N GLY A 21 -58.36 4.86 -11.82
CA GLY A 21 -57.19 4.10 -12.30
C GLY A 21 -55.97 4.99 -12.56
N ALA A 22 -56.21 6.22 -13.05
CA ALA A 22 -55.12 7.18 -13.27
C ALA A 22 -54.61 7.82 -11.95
N ALA A 23 -55.50 7.92 -10.93
CA ALA A 23 -55.17 8.47 -9.62
C ALA A 23 -54.38 7.51 -8.73
N ALA A 24 -54.55 6.21 -8.92
CA ALA A 24 -53.86 5.16 -8.15
C ALA A 24 -52.43 5.00 -8.58
N ARG A 25 -51.51 5.17 -7.67
CA ARG A 25 -50.05 4.96 -7.86
C ARG A 25 -49.50 4.11 -6.74
N VAL A 26 -48.58 3.21 -7.10
CA VAL A 26 -47.87 2.38 -6.12
C VAL A 26 -46.44 2.91 -6.02
N VAL A 27 -45.97 3.15 -4.78
CA VAL A 27 -44.61 3.50 -4.42
C VAL A 27 -43.99 2.24 -3.84
N LYS A 28 -42.84 1.82 -4.39
CA LYS A 28 -42.12 0.62 -3.95
C LYS A 28 -41.48 0.86 -2.58
N GLN A 29 -41.15 -0.22 -1.87
CA GLN A 29 -40.58 -0.14 -0.52
C GLN A 29 -39.28 0.66 -0.45
N TYR A 30 -38.47 0.58 -1.49
CA TYR A 30 -37.19 1.27 -1.61
C TYR A 30 -37.31 2.65 -2.29
N GLU A 31 -38.53 3.11 -2.58
CA GLU A 31 -38.78 4.42 -3.18
C GLU A 31 -39.51 5.32 -2.20
N ARG A 32 -39.34 6.62 -2.35
CA ARG A 32 -40.19 7.65 -1.73
C ARG A 32 -40.84 8.49 -2.81
N GLY A 33 -42.11 8.79 -2.61
CA GLY A 33 -42.88 9.59 -3.56
C GLY A 33 -42.91 11.05 -3.15
N LEU A 34 -42.47 11.94 -4.03
CA LEU A 34 -42.62 13.39 -3.90
C LEU A 34 -43.74 13.85 -4.79
N VAL A 35 -44.72 14.59 -4.21
CA VAL A 35 -45.88 15.11 -4.93
C VAL A 35 -45.67 16.59 -5.18
N PHE A 36 -45.64 16.95 -6.45
CA PHE A 36 -45.63 18.34 -6.91
C PHE A 36 -47.03 18.76 -7.33
N ARG A 37 -47.59 19.71 -6.61
CA ARG A 37 -48.90 20.30 -6.94
C ARG A 37 -48.72 21.66 -7.57
N PHE A 38 -49.16 21.84 -8.78
CA PHE A 38 -48.92 23.07 -9.57
C PHE A 38 -47.44 23.54 -9.57
N GLY A 39 -46.51 22.57 -9.58
CA GLY A 39 -45.06 22.84 -9.55
C GLY A 39 -44.47 23.13 -8.18
N ARG A 40 -45.27 23.20 -7.11
CA ARG A 40 -44.79 23.34 -5.74
C ARG A 40 -44.69 21.98 -5.05
N LEU A 41 -43.56 21.72 -4.40
CA LEU A 41 -43.39 20.53 -3.59
C LEU A 41 -44.33 20.55 -2.39
N ARG A 42 -45.06 19.45 -2.14
CA ARG A 42 -45.77 19.24 -0.90
C ARG A 42 -44.80 18.72 0.16
N GLU A 43 -44.95 19.22 1.39
CA GLU A 43 -44.10 18.82 2.52
C GLU A 43 -44.26 17.34 2.86
N GLU A 44 -45.40 16.74 2.53
CA GLU A 44 -45.71 15.36 2.84
C GLU A 44 -45.06 14.40 1.83
N ILE A 45 -44.01 13.72 2.27
CA ILE A 45 -43.35 12.64 1.51
C ILE A 45 -44.22 11.40 1.58
N ARG A 46 -44.60 10.85 0.42
CA ARG A 46 -45.44 9.65 0.38
C ARG A 46 -44.63 8.40 0.73
N PRO A 47 -45.05 7.66 1.80
CA PRO A 47 -44.40 6.41 2.17
C PRO A 47 -44.62 5.33 1.10
N PRO A 48 -43.91 4.20 1.20
CA PRO A 48 -44.15 3.05 0.36
C PRO A 48 -45.59 2.51 0.54
N GLY A 49 -46.19 2.08 -0.55
CA GLY A 49 -47.51 1.53 -0.56
C GLY A 49 -48.40 2.17 -1.62
N PHE A 50 -49.71 2.05 -1.39
CA PHE A 50 -50.72 2.59 -2.28
C PHE A 50 -50.98 4.08 -1.98
N THR A 51 -50.80 4.91 -3.00
CA THR A 51 -50.98 6.37 -2.88
C THR A 51 -51.93 6.85 -3.95
N VAL A 52 -52.88 7.70 -3.55
CA VAL A 52 -53.81 8.36 -4.46
C VAL A 52 -53.31 9.78 -4.72
N ILE A 53 -53.21 10.12 -6.00
CA ILE A 53 -52.85 11.48 -6.46
C ILE A 53 -53.99 12.02 -7.33
N VAL A 54 -54.12 13.34 -7.40
CA VAL A 54 -55.05 13.99 -8.32
C VAL A 54 -54.41 14.07 -9.71
N PRO A 55 -54.82 13.23 -10.67
CA PRO A 55 -54.25 13.27 -12.01
C PRO A 55 -54.44 14.69 -12.60
N VAL A 56 -53.48 15.10 -13.49
CA VAL A 56 -53.40 16.43 -14.10
C VAL A 56 -52.85 17.53 -13.17
N ILE A 57 -53.24 17.58 -11.90
CA ILE A 57 -52.77 18.61 -10.95
C ILE A 57 -51.49 18.19 -10.24
N ASP A 58 -51.46 16.93 -9.79
CA ASP A 58 -50.35 16.37 -9.00
C ASP A 58 -49.41 15.56 -9.91
N ARG A 59 -48.11 15.82 -9.80
CA ARG A 59 -47.09 15.04 -10.43
C ARG A 59 -46.30 14.29 -9.37
N LEU A 60 -46.28 12.96 -9.45
CA LEU A 60 -45.53 12.09 -8.55
C LEU A 60 -44.12 11.86 -9.13
N ARG A 61 -43.11 12.28 -8.41
CA ARG A 61 -41.70 11.92 -8.69
C ARG A 61 -41.24 10.90 -7.66
N LYS A 62 -40.72 9.78 -8.10
CA LYS A 62 -40.20 8.72 -7.23
C LYS A 62 -38.70 8.83 -7.13
N VAL A 63 -38.17 8.73 -5.91
CA VAL A 63 -36.75 8.76 -5.61
C VAL A 63 -36.34 7.43 -5.00
N ASN A 64 -35.31 6.80 -5.49
CA ASN A 64 -34.75 5.58 -4.94
C ASN A 64 -33.88 5.91 -3.72
N MET A 65 -34.11 5.20 -2.61
CA MET A 65 -33.41 5.38 -1.33
C MET A 65 -32.31 4.33 -1.11
N GLN A 66 -32.13 3.42 -2.05
CA GLN A 66 -31.08 2.39 -1.96
C GLN A 66 -29.70 2.99 -2.16
N ILE A 67 -28.69 2.27 -1.68
CA ILE A 67 -27.29 2.60 -1.99
C ILE A 67 -27.08 2.43 -3.49
N VAL A 68 -26.58 3.47 -4.11
CA VAL A 68 -26.24 3.52 -5.53
C VAL A 68 -24.72 3.52 -5.66
N THR A 69 -24.22 2.65 -6.51
CA THR A 69 -22.82 2.59 -6.89
C THR A 69 -22.58 3.49 -8.10
N LEU A 70 -21.71 4.49 -7.93
CA LEU A 70 -21.39 5.45 -8.98
C LEU A 70 -19.91 5.31 -9.35
N PRO A 71 -19.58 4.79 -10.53
CA PRO A 71 -18.20 4.78 -10.99
C PRO A 71 -17.74 6.21 -11.32
N VAL A 72 -16.59 6.60 -10.79
CA VAL A 72 -15.90 7.85 -11.09
C VAL A 72 -14.87 7.56 -12.17
N PRO A 73 -14.96 8.20 -13.35
CA PRO A 73 -13.99 7.97 -14.41
C PRO A 73 -12.58 8.37 -13.97
N ALA A 74 -11.60 7.64 -14.49
CA ALA A 74 -10.20 7.84 -14.15
C ALA A 74 -9.75 9.30 -14.32
N GLN A 75 -9.13 9.83 -13.26
CA GLN A 75 -8.57 11.17 -13.24
C GLN A 75 -7.06 11.10 -13.31
N GLU A 76 -6.48 11.89 -14.17
CA GLU A 76 -5.03 12.11 -14.23
C GLU A 76 -4.64 13.24 -13.28
N GLY A 77 -3.57 13.02 -12.53
CA GLY A 77 -3.02 14.00 -11.61
C GLY A 77 -1.54 13.77 -11.39
N ILE A 78 -0.89 14.76 -10.81
CA ILE A 78 0.50 14.71 -10.39
C ILE A 78 0.49 14.66 -8.88
N THR A 79 1.13 13.66 -8.29
CA THR A 79 1.29 13.49 -6.85
C THR A 79 2.25 14.54 -6.27
N ARG A 80 2.30 14.63 -4.93
CA ARG A 80 3.20 15.57 -4.25
C ARG A 80 4.68 15.29 -4.56
N ASP A 81 5.04 14.03 -4.78
CA ASP A 81 6.37 13.56 -5.20
C ASP A 81 6.61 13.65 -6.72
N ASN A 82 5.77 14.44 -7.43
CA ASN A 82 5.90 14.75 -8.84
C ASN A 82 5.78 13.57 -9.81
N VAL A 83 5.01 12.56 -9.43
CA VAL A 83 4.70 11.41 -10.29
C VAL A 83 3.32 11.58 -10.93
N THR A 84 3.23 11.41 -12.24
CA THR A 84 1.95 11.38 -12.96
C THR A 84 1.26 10.05 -12.73
N VAL A 85 0.04 10.09 -12.21
CA VAL A 85 -0.78 8.91 -11.96
C VAL A 85 -2.16 9.08 -12.58
N ARG A 86 -2.79 7.94 -12.88
CA ARG A 86 -4.20 7.89 -13.28
C ARG A 86 -4.93 7.02 -12.27
N VAL A 87 -5.94 7.61 -11.61
CA VAL A 87 -6.68 6.97 -10.53
C VAL A 87 -8.16 6.96 -10.87
N ASP A 88 -8.81 5.81 -10.74
CA ASP A 88 -10.26 5.64 -10.79
C ASP A 88 -10.80 5.24 -9.43
N ALA A 89 -12.05 5.60 -9.17
CA ALA A 89 -12.70 5.38 -7.90
C ALA A 89 -14.16 4.99 -8.09
N VAL A 90 -14.76 4.50 -7.01
CA VAL A 90 -16.19 4.19 -6.93
C VAL A 90 -16.75 4.86 -5.70
N VAL A 91 -17.85 5.59 -5.87
CA VAL A 91 -18.59 6.23 -4.78
C VAL A 91 -19.86 5.45 -4.52
N TYR A 92 -20.08 5.09 -3.27
CA TYR A 92 -21.33 4.50 -2.79
C TYR A 92 -22.09 5.58 -2.02
N PHE A 93 -23.29 5.89 -2.48
CA PHE A 93 -24.11 6.91 -1.86
C PHE A 93 -25.58 6.49 -1.80
N LYS A 94 -26.33 7.10 -0.91
CA LYS A 94 -27.79 6.94 -0.78
C LYS A 94 -28.43 8.29 -0.61
N VAL A 95 -29.70 8.40 -1.03
CA VAL A 95 -30.51 9.59 -0.78
C VAL A 95 -31.14 9.46 0.59
N VAL A 96 -30.90 10.44 1.47
CA VAL A 96 -31.48 10.51 2.80
C VAL A 96 -32.72 11.43 2.80
N ASP A 97 -32.57 12.60 2.19
CA ASP A 97 -33.66 13.55 2.01
C ASP A 97 -34.03 13.68 0.53
N PRO A 98 -35.08 12.98 0.10
CA PRO A 98 -35.50 13.02 -1.29
C PRO A 98 -36.07 14.38 -1.73
N ALA A 99 -36.52 15.24 -0.78
CA ALA A 99 -37.01 16.57 -1.09
C ALA A 99 -35.85 17.47 -1.54
N ASN A 100 -34.81 17.55 -0.75
CA ASN A 100 -33.60 18.30 -1.09
C ASN A 100 -32.90 17.77 -2.32
N ALA A 101 -32.85 16.43 -2.48
CA ALA A 101 -32.19 15.81 -3.64
C ALA A 101 -32.81 16.19 -4.99
N ILE A 102 -34.08 16.60 -5.01
CA ILE A 102 -34.81 16.98 -6.24
C ILE A 102 -34.93 18.49 -6.38
N VAL A 103 -34.96 19.24 -5.28
CA VAL A 103 -35.18 20.69 -5.30
C VAL A 103 -33.88 21.46 -5.33
N ALA A 104 -32.88 21.02 -4.55
CA ALA A 104 -31.62 21.73 -4.42
C ALA A 104 -30.70 21.53 -5.64
N VAL A 105 -30.78 20.39 -6.29
CA VAL A 105 -29.88 20.03 -7.42
C VAL A 105 -30.71 19.38 -8.53
N GLU A 106 -30.44 19.75 -9.76
CA GLU A 106 -31.15 19.20 -10.94
C GLU A 106 -30.89 17.72 -11.11
N ASP A 107 -29.61 17.31 -11.08
CA ASP A 107 -29.15 15.91 -11.12
C ASP A 107 -28.08 15.67 -10.04
N TYR A 108 -28.52 15.15 -8.91
CA TYR A 108 -27.62 14.84 -7.79
C TYR A 108 -26.59 13.77 -8.14
N ARG A 109 -26.87 12.85 -9.08
CA ARG A 109 -25.91 11.82 -9.51
C ARG A 109 -24.75 12.46 -10.26
N PHE A 110 -25.09 13.35 -11.19
CA PHE A 110 -24.09 14.09 -11.96
C PHE A 110 -23.28 15.00 -11.02
N ALA A 111 -23.94 15.71 -10.11
CA ALA A 111 -23.28 16.60 -9.16
C ALA A 111 -22.29 15.83 -8.25
N VAL A 112 -22.70 14.67 -7.69
CA VAL A 112 -21.83 13.79 -6.91
C VAL A 112 -20.64 13.29 -7.75
N SER A 113 -20.89 12.92 -9.01
CA SER A 113 -19.81 12.48 -9.92
C SER A 113 -18.77 13.59 -10.16
N GLN A 114 -19.20 14.82 -10.44
CA GLN A 114 -18.30 15.93 -10.67
C GLN A 114 -17.51 16.31 -9.42
N MET A 115 -18.17 16.28 -8.28
CA MET A 115 -17.52 16.53 -7.00
C MET A 115 -16.48 15.46 -6.68
N ALA A 116 -16.83 14.18 -6.88
CA ALA A 116 -15.92 13.07 -6.67
C ALA A 116 -14.67 13.19 -7.57
N GLN A 117 -14.83 13.55 -8.84
CA GLN A 117 -13.72 13.77 -9.76
C GLN A 117 -12.79 14.90 -9.28
N THR A 118 -13.39 16.01 -8.80
CA THR A 118 -12.62 17.17 -8.31
C THR A 118 -11.91 16.85 -7.00
N SER A 119 -12.58 16.14 -6.08
CA SER A 119 -12.00 15.70 -4.80
C SER A 119 -10.88 14.68 -5.03
N LEU A 120 -11.09 13.74 -5.96
CA LEU A 120 -10.08 12.75 -6.33
C LEU A 120 -8.81 13.44 -6.87
N ARG A 121 -8.98 14.41 -7.76
CA ARG A 121 -7.83 15.19 -8.27
C ARG A 121 -7.12 15.99 -7.17
N SER A 122 -7.88 16.54 -6.22
CA SER A 122 -7.33 17.28 -5.09
C SER A 122 -6.53 16.38 -4.16
N ILE A 123 -7.01 15.16 -3.86
CA ILE A 123 -6.31 14.24 -2.98
C ILE A 123 -5.06 13.67 -3.63
N ILE A 124 -5.11 13.36 -4.94
CA ILE A 124 -3.92 12.95 -5.72
C ILE A 124 -2.80 13.98 -5.57
N GLY A 125 -3.13 15.27 -5.72
CA GLY A 125 -2.13 16.34 -5.61
C GLY A 125 -1.58 16.59 -4.20
N LYS A 126 -2.25 16.08 -3.18
CA LYS A 126 -1.84 16.21 -1.76
C LYS A 126 -1.13 14.99 -1.21
N SER A 127 -1.25 13.85 -1.87
CA SER A 127 -0.72 12.56 -1.44
C SER A 127 0.56 12.20 -2.17
N ASP A 128 1.40 11.41 -1.54
CA ASP A 128 2.55 10.78 -2.18
C ASP A 128 2.13 9.49 -2.90
N LEU A 129 2.95 9.01 -3.82
CA LEU A 129 2.68 7.77 -4.53
C LEU A 129 2.58 6.57 -3.59
N ASP A 130 3.45 6.51 -2.59
CA ASP A 130 3.44 5.43 -1.60
C ASP A 130 2.14 5.39 -0.80
N ASP A 131 1.56 6.55 -0.46
CA ASP A 131 0.26 6.63 0.21
C ASP A 131 -0.86 6.11 -0.68
N LEU A 132 -0.86 6.46 -1.98
CA LEU A 132 -1.85 5.97 -2.94
C LEU A 132 -1.81 4.45 -3.14
N LEU A 133 -0.65 3.82 -2.93
CA LEU A 133 -0.47 2.38 -3.10
C LEU A 133 -0.66 1.60 -1.80
N SER A 134 -0.17 2.12 -0.67
CA SER A 134 -0.08 1.40 0.61
C SER A 134 -1.14 1.84 1.63
N ASN A 135 -1.50 3.13 1.66
CA ASN A 135 -2.39 3.73 2.67
C ASN A 135 -3.77 4.10 2.11
N ARG A 136 -4.32 3.26 1.24
CA ARG A 136 -5.60 3.53 0.54
C ARG A 136 -6.75 3.83 1.50
N GLU A 137 -6.80 3.17 2.66
CA GLU A 137 -7.88 3.34 3.63
C GLU A 137 -7.96 4.78 4.15
N MET A 138 -6.82 5.37 4.50
CA MET A 138 -6.75 6.76 4.95
C MET A 138 -7.20 7.73 3.84
N LEU A 139 -6.84 7.44 2.60
CA LEU A 139 -7.23 8.26 1.45
C LEU A 139 -8.72 8.11 1.12
N ASN A 140 -9.28 6.91 1.24
CA ASN A 140 -10.71 6.65 1.08
C ASN A 140 -11.52 7.45 2.09
N GLN A 141 -11.12 7.45 3.38
CA GLN A 141 -11.75 8.25 4.42
C GLN A 141 -11.62 9.76 4.16
N GLY A 142 -10.46 10.21 3.70
CA GLY A 142 -10.25 11.61 3.31
C GLY A 142 -11.15 12.04 2.15
N LEU A 143 -11.31 11.18 1.13
CA LEU A 143 -12.23 11.40 0.00
C LEU A 143 -13.68 11.44 0.45
N GLU A 144 -14.09 10.49 1.31
CA GLU A 144 -15.44 10.42 1.87
C GLU A 144 -15.79 11.73 2.56
N LEU A 145 -14.97 12.21 3.46
CA LEU A 145 -15.19 13.48 4.16
C LEU A 145 -15.27 14.70 3.23
N MET A 146 -14.43 14.73 2.19
CA MET A 146 -14.42 15.81 1.21
C MET A 146 -15.70 15.86 0.38
N ILE A 147 -16.28 14.70 0.07
CA ILE A 147 -17.47 14.59 -0.77
C ILE A 147 -18.75 14.69 0.09
N ASP A 148 -18.76 14.09 1.29
CA ASP A 148 -19.94 14.06 2.16
C ASP A 148 -20.34 15.46 2.62
N SER A 149 -19.39 16.31 3.00
CA SER A 149 -19.66 17.65 3.52
C SER A 149 -20.60 18.50 2.62
N PRO A 150 -20.38 18.61 1.29
CA PRO A 150 -21.32 19.32 0.42
C PRO A 150 -22.54 18.48 0.00
N ALA A 151 -22.40 17.13 -0.06
CA ALA A 151 -23.47 16.24 -0.48
C ALA A 151 -24.65 16.21 0.52
N VAL A 152 -24.37 16.39 1.80
CA VAL A 152 -25.39 16.52 2.85
C VAL A 152 -26.35 17.65 2.55
N GLY A 153 -25.88 18.80 2.06
CA GLY A 153 -26.72 19.93 1.66
C GLY A 153 -27.70 19.60 0.52
N TRP A 154 -27.42 18.56 -0.26
CA TRP A 154 -28.30 18.07 -1.34
C TRP A 154 -29.19 16.90 -0.91
N GLY A 155 -29.20 16.55 0.37
CA GLY A 155 -29.97 15.41 0.87
C GLY A 155 -29.41 14.06 0.46
N VAL A 156 -28.14 14.01 0.08
CA VAL A 156 -27.40 12.80 -0.30
C VAL A 156 -26.34 12.54 0.77
N GLN A 157 -26.22 11.30 1.20
CA GLN A 157 -25.19 10.85 2.13
C GLN A 157 -24.23 9.92 1.40
N ILE A 158 -22.94 10.16 1.53
CA ILE A 158 -21.91 9.24 1.05
C ILE A 158 -21.77 8.12 2.08
N ASP A 159 -21.87 6.89 1.62
CA ASP A 159 -21.68 5.71 2.46
C ASP A 159 -20.19 5.37 2.58
N ARG A 160 -19.51 5.36 1.45
CA ARG A 160 -18.05 5.21 1.35
C ARG A 160 -17.53 5.55 -0.04
N VAL A 161 -16.24 5.79 -0.12
CA VAL A 161 -15.51 5.97 -1.38
C VAL A 161 -14.36 4.97 -1.43
N GLU A 162 -14.18 4.30 -2.55
CA GLU A 162 -13.11 3.32 -2.74
C GLU A 162 -12.30 3.66 -3.98
N ILE A 163 -10.99 3.77 -3.81
CA ILE A 163 -10.04 3.83 -4.93
C ILE A 163 -9.96 2.43 -5.55
N LYS A 164 -10.34 2.33 -6.81
CA LYS A 164 -10.39 1.07 -7.54
C LYS A 164 -9.03 0.67 -8.08
N ASP A 165 -8.40 1.52 -8.87
CA ASP A 165 -7.10 1.27 -9.47
C ASP A 165 -6.25 2.53 -9.53
N VAL A 166 -4.92 2.33 -9.47
CA VAL A 166 -3.91 3.36 -9.62
C VAL A 166 -2.96 2.94 -10.73
N SER A 167 -3.11 3.59 -11.88
CA SER A 167 -2.30 3.32 -13.06
C SER A 167 -1.12 4.28 -13.14
N LEU A 168 0.07 3.71 -13.35
CA LEU A 168 1.34 4.42 -13.47
C LEU A 168 1.86 4.36 -14.91
N PRO A 169 2.66 5.34 -15.35
CA PRO A 169 3.40 5.25 -16.61
C PRO A 169 4.32 4.03 -16.64
N GLU A 170 4.46 3.40 -17.80
CA GLU A 170 5.26 2.17 -17.97
C GLU A 170 6.74 2.33 -17.58
N THR A 171 7.30 3.52 -17.76
CA THR A 171 8.67 3.84 -17.33
C THR A 171 8.81 3.75 -15.82
N MET A 172 7.83 4.27 -15.08
CA MET A 172 7.81 4.25 -13.62
C MET A 172 7.57 2.83 -13.09
N LYS A 173 6.63 2.08 -13.67
CA LYS A 173 6.41 0.65 -13.32
C LYS A 173 7.69 -0.16 -13.41
N ARG A 174 8.46 0.01 -14.49
CA ARG A 174 9.75 -0.68 -14.67
C ARG A 174 10.80 -0.25 -13.64
N SER A 175 10.82 1.03 -13.28
CA SER A 175 11.74 1.53 -12.26
C SER A 175 11.41 0.97 -10.88
N MET A 176 10.14 1.01 -10.50
CA MET A 176 9.64 0.43 -9.23
C MET A 176 9.85 -1.09 -9.17
N ALA A 177 9.62 -1.80 -10.29
CA ALA A 177 9.88 -3.24 -10.36
C ALA A 177 11.35 -3.56 -10.08
N ARG A 178 12.30 -2.83 -10.69
CA ARG A 178 13.75 -2.99 -10.43
C ARG A 178 14.12 -2.66 -8.98
N GLN A 179 13.54 -1.61 -8.43
CA GLN A 179 13.76 -1.25 -7.03
C GLN A 179 13.24 -2.35 -6.10
N ALA A 180 12.01 -2.82 -6.33
CA ALA A 180 11.41 -3.89 -5.54
C ALA A 180 12.20 -5.21 -5.64
N GLU A 181 12.76 -5.52 -6.81
CA GLU A 181 13.62 -6.68 -7.02
C GLU A 181 14.93 -6.55 -6.24
N ALA A 182 15.60 -5.39 -6.31
CA ALA A 182 16.81 -5.11 -5.54
C ALA A 182 16.59 -5.17 -4.03
N ASP A 183 15.44 -4.67 -3.54
CA ASP A 183 15.07 -4.74 -2.13
C ASP A 183 14.78 -6.18 -1.68
N ARG A 184 14.14 -6.98 -2.53
CA ARG A 184 13.92 -8.41 -2.25
C ARG A 184 15.25 -9.17 -2.20
N GLU A 185 16.13 -8.90 -3.15
CA GLU A 185 17.46 -9.52 -3.20
C GLU A 185 18.31 -9.14 -1.99
N ARG A 186 18.28 -7.85 -1.60
CA ARG A 186 18.93 -7.40 -0.37
C ARG A 186 18.40 -8.13 0.86
N ARG A 187 17.07 -8.23 1.01
CA ARG A 187 16.43 -8.96 2.11
C ARG A 187 16.79 -10.43 2.09
N ALA A 188 16.77 -11.07 0.92
CA ALA A 188 17.16 -12.47 0.77
C ALA A 188 18.61 -12.70 1.20
N ARG A 189 19.54 -11.80 0.84
CA ARG A 189 20.95 -11.88 1.29
C ARG A 189 21.09 -11.77 2.81
N VAL A 190 20.34 -10.85 3.45
CA VAL A 190 20.33 -10.72 4.92
C VAL A 190 19.79 -11.99 5.57
N ILE A 191 18.64 -12.50 5.10
CA ILE A 191 18.03 -13.72 5.62
C ILE A 191 18.97 -14.92 5.45
N ASN A 192 19.65 -15.04 4.32
CA ASN A 192 20.63 -16.12 4.08
C ASN A 192 21.82 -15.99 5.03
N ALA A 193 22.37 -14.78 5.22
CA ALA A 193 23.46 -14.57 6.15
C ALA A 193 23.07 -14.88 7.60
N ASP A 194 21.87 -14.48 8.03
CA ASP A 194 21.35 -14.83 9.35
C ASP A 194 21.13 -16.33 9.50
N ALA A 195 20.65 -16.99 8.46
CA ALA A 195 20.48 -18.44 8.45
C ALA A 195 21.83 -19.17 8.52
N GLU A 196 22.84 -18.71 7.81
CA GLU A 196 24.22 -19.24 7.87
C GLU A 196 24.83 -19.03 9.25
N LEU A 197 24.63 -17.85 9.86
CA LEU A 197 25.09 -17.57 11.22
C LEU A 197 24.44 -18.51 12.23
N GLN A 198 23.13 -18.69 12.16
CA GLN A 198 22.41 -19.62 13.04
C GLN A 198 22.81 -21.09 12.80
N ALA A 199 23.00 -21.47 11.54
CA ALA A 199 23.48 -22.81 11.18
C ALA A 199 24.90 -23.06 11.69
N SER A 200 25.82 -22.11 11.51
CA SER A 200 27.19 -22.22 11.99
C SER A 200 27.27 -22.31 13.52
N HIS A 201 26.43 -21.54 14.22
CA HIS A 201 26.34 -21.64 15.71
C HIS A 201 25.88 -23.04 16.14
N LYS A 202 24.80 -23.56 15.55
CA LYS A 202 24.30 -24.90 15.82
C LYS A 202 25.30 -26.01 15.45
N LEU A 203 26.05 -25.80 14.36
CA LEU A 203 27.11 -26.73 13.96
C LEU A 203 28.29 -26.71 14.95
N ALA A 204 28.64 -25.53 15.47
CA ALA A 204 29.68 -25.40 16.49
C ALA A 204 29.28 -26.10 17.79
N GLU A 205 28.03 -25.87 18.27
CA GLU A 205 27.47 -26.56 19.44
C GLU A 205 27.46 -28.08 19.22
N ALA A 206 27.01 -28.55 18.06
CA ALA A 206 26.99 -29.96 17.73
C ALA A 206 28.41 -30.55 17.66
N ALA A 207 29.38 -29.80 17.15
CA ALA A 207 30.78 -30.23 17.10
C ALA A 207 31.38 -30.31 18.51
N GLU A 208 31.06 -29.40 19.41
CA GLU A 208 31.48 -29.40 20.81
C GLU A 208 30.96 -30.66 21.54
N VAL A 209 29.66 -30.92 21.43
CA VAL A 209 29.04 -32.15 22.01
C VAL A 209 29.62 -33.42 21.40
N MET A 210 29.93 -33.46 20.10
CA MET A 210 30.53 -34.60 19.45
C MET A 210 32.03 -34.79 19.80
N SER A 211 32.74 -33.73 20.19
CA SER A 211 34.14 -33.80 20.61
C SER A 211 34.32 -34.52 21.94
N GLU A 212 33.29 -34.48 22.82
CA GLU A 212 33.29 -35.21 24.10
C GLU A 212 33.17 -36.72 23.91
N GLN A 213 32.63 -37.19 22.79
CA GLN A 213 32.46 -38.62 22.49
C GLN A 213 33.04 -38.99 21.10
N PRO A 214 34.24 -39.51 21.02
CA PRO A 214 34.90 -39.86 19.75
C PRO A 214 34.12 -40.85 18.85
N ALA A 215 33.33 -41.73 19.46
CA ALA A 215 32.45 -42.65 18.74
C ALA A 215 31.33 -41.92 17.96
N ALA A 216 30.87 -40.77 18.43
CA ALA A 216 29.83 -39.98 17.76
C ALA A 216 30.33 -39.36 16.44
N LEU A 217 31.60 -38.94 16.41
CA LEU A 217 32.27 -38.45 15.19
C LEU A 217 32.35 -39.52 14.10
N GLN A 218 32.72 -40.77 14.50
CA GLN A 218 32.79 -41.88 13.56
C GLN A 218 31.42 -42.25 12.99
N LEU A 219 30.40 -42.30 13.81
CA LEU A 219 29.03 -42.52 13.36
C LEU A 219 28.52 -41.39 12.43
N ARG A 220 28.85 -40.12 12.73
CA ARG A 220 28.51 -39.00 11.88
C ARG A 220 29.18 -39.07 10.52
N LEU A 221 30.52 -39.47 10.48
CA LEU A 221 31.24 -39.67 9.24
C LEU A 221 30.55 -40.76 8.39
N LEU A 222 30.24 -41.92 9.00
CA LEU A 222 29.54 -43.00 8.32
C LEU A 222 28.20 -42.54 7.74
N HIS A 223 27.42 -41.77 8.54
CA HIS A 223 26.12 -41.24 8.11
C HIS A 223 26.25 -40.31 6.94
N THR A 224 27.28 -39.43 6.94
CA THR A 224 27.54 -38.51 5.84
C THR A 224 27.95 -39.24 4.56
N ILE A 225 28.77 -40.31 4.68
CA ILE A 225 29.17 -41.15 3.54
C ILE A 225 27.94 -41.84 2.94
N VAL A 226 27.05 -42.39 3.78
CA VAL A 226 25.83 -43.04 3.33
C VAL A 226 24.89 -42.03 2.65
N ALA A 227 24.75 -40.80 3.19
CA ALA A 227 23.92 -39.78 2.60
C ALA A 227 24.46 -39.33 1.21
N VAL A 228 25.77 -39.17 1.07
CA VAL A 228 26.39 -38.83 -0.22
C VAL A 228 26.31 -39.97 -1.23
N ALA A 229 26.47 -41.23 -0.74
CA ALA A 229 26.38 -42.43 -1.59
C ALA A 229 24.94 -42.71 -2.08
N ALA A 230 23.92 -42.22 -1.37
CA ALA A 230 22.52 -42.34 -1.76
C ALA A 230 22.13 -41.39 -2.93
N GLU A 231 22.84 -40.28 -3.13
CA GLU A 231 22.72 -39.44 -4.33
C GLU A 231 23.46 -40.15 -5.47
N LYS A 232 22.76 -40.44 -6.55
CA LYS A 232 23.16 -41.25 -7.73
C LYS A 232 24.45 -40.78 -8.49
N ASN A 233 25.41 -40.23 -7.83
CA ASN A 233 26.68 -39.80 -8.41
C ASN A 233 27.77 -40.83 -8.18
N SER A 234 28.20 -41.49 -9.24
CA SER A 234 29.14 -42.60 -9.24
C SER A 234 30.62 -42.22 -8.96
N THR A 235 30.92 -40.95 -8.66
CA THR A 235 32.31 -40.51 -8.39
C THR A 235 32.31 -39.58 -7.18
N LEU A 236 32.77 -40.11 -6.03
CA LEU A 236 32.96 -39.35 -4.81
C LEU A 236 34.41 -38.84 -4.77
N VAL A 237 34.63 -37.57 -5.06
CA VAL A 237 35.92 -36.91 -4.81
C VAL A 237 35.85 -36.31 -3.40
N LEU A 238 36.40 -37.01 -2.42
CA LEU A 238 36.59 -36.48 -1.08
C LEU A 238 37.88 -35.68 -1.01
N PRO A 239 37.87 -34.35 -0.83
CA PRO A 239 39.03 -33.62 -0.38
C PRO A 239 39.26 -33.97 1.11
N PHE A 240 40.19 -34.87 1.37
CA PHE A 240 40.64 -35.10 2.74
C PHE A 240 41.55 -33.93 3.17
N PRO A 241 41.13 -33.13 4.17
CA PRO A 241 42.03 -32.15 4.77
C PRO A 241 43.25 -32.89 5.36
N VAL A 242 44.44 -32.42 5.07
CA VAL A 242 45.72 -33.02 5.52
C VAL A 242 45.77 -33.14 7.06
N GLU A 243 45.02 -32.27 7.77
CA GLU A 243 44.89 -32.32 9.20
C GLU A 243 44.20 -33.60 9.72
N LEU A 244 43.28 -34.15 8.96
CA LEU A 244 42.57 -35.39 9.30
C LEU A 244 43.50 -36.62 9.19
N LEU A 245 44.42 -36.60 8.24
CA LEU A 245 45.48 -37.63 8.14
C LEU A 245 46.47 -37.53 9.31
N ARG A 246 46.85 -36.33 9.73
CA ARG A 246 47.67 -36.11 10.93
C ARG A 246 47.00 -36.56 12.23
N PHE A 247 45.67 -36.39 12.31
CA PHE A 247 44.88 -36.88 13.47
C PHE A 247 44.83 -38.39 13.48
N LEU A 248 44.64 -39.06 12.36
CA LEU A 248 44.64 -40.52 12.22
C LEU A 248 46.03 -41.12 12.51
N GLU A 249 47.12 -40.45 12.07
CA GLU A 249 48.51 -40.84 12.41
C GLU A 249 48.77 -40.75 13.93
N ARG A 250 48.16 -39.79 14.63
CA ARG A 250 48.28 -39.62 16.08
C ARG A 250 47.41 -40.62 16.86
N ALA A 251 46.35 -41.12 16.26
CA ALA A 251 45.44 -42.11 16.86
C ALA A 251 45.87 -43.56 16.68
N VAL A 252 46.91 -43.83 15.86
CA VAL A 252 47.50 -45.19 15.75
C VAL A 252 48.61 -45.30 16.80
N PRO A 253 48.48 -46.14 17.82
CA PRO A 253 49.60 -46.40 18.76
C PRO A 253 50.74 -47.02 17.99
N GLN A 254 51.87 -46.34 17.90
CA GLN A 254 53.10 -46.95 17.39
C GLN A 254 53.61 -48.00 18.37
N PRO A 255 53.71 -49.24 17.98
CA PRO A 255 54.39 -50.25 18.81
C PRO A 255 55.88 -50.11 18.64
N GLY A 256 56.57 -49.59 19.66
CA GLY A 256 57.99 -49.82 19.86
C GLY A 256 58.93 -48.80 19.26
N ALA A 257 59.25 -47.77 20.02
CA ALA A 257 60.54 -47.09 19.91
C ALA A 257 61.22 -47.17 21.28
N ALA A 258 62.26 -48.01 21.31
CA ALA A 258 63.22 -48.11 22.39
C ALA A 258 64.06 -46.83 22.50
N PRO A 259 64.57 -46.47 23.68
CA PRO A 259 65.28 -45.21 23.91
C PRO A 259 66.67 -45.26 23.26
N ALA A 260 66.97 -44.35 22.34
CA ALA A 260 68.32 -44.14 21.83
C ALA A 260 69.03 -43.01 22.58
N ARG A 261 70.20 -43.39 23.02
CA ARG A 261 71.22 -42.68 23.78
C ARG A 261 71.44 -41.24 23.37
N GLU A 262 71.69 -40.42 24.33
CA GLU A 262 72.44 -39.19 24.30
C GLU A 262 73.84 -39.38 23.76
N GLU A 263 74.27 -38.57 22.87
CA GLU A 263 75.70 -38.27 22.61
C GLU A 263 75.89 -36.79 22.27
N PRO A 264 76.90 -36.13 22.80
CA PRO A 264 76.97 -34.71 22.99
C PRO A 264 77.51 -33.92 21.79
N ALA A 265 77.24 -32.64 21.83
CA ALA A 265 77.63 -31.61 20.88
C ALA A 265 79.08 -31.47 20.59
N PRO A 266 79.48 -30.88 19.46
CA PRO A 266 80.54 -29.90 19.52
C PRO A 266 80.18 -28.53 18.98
N ALA A 267 80.87 -27.59 19.58
CA ALA A 267 80.79 -26.16 19.50
C ALA A 267 80.97 -25.55 18.10
N GLY A 268 80.50 -24.33 17.95
CA GLY A 268 80.49 -23.43 16.85
C GLY A 268 81.79 -23.10 16.10
N PRO A 269 81.86 -22.15 15.25
CA PRO A 269 81.71 -20.74 15.61
C PRO A 269 81.05 -19.82 14.53
N ALA A 270 80.56 -18.75 15.07
CA ALA A 270 80.66 -17.32 14.73
C ALA A 270 80.55 -16.77 13.30
N SER A 271 79.84 -15.65 13.29
CA SER A 271 79.95 -14.46 12.40
C SER A 271 79.39 -14.58 11.01
N GLU A 272 78.56 -13.75 10.56
CA GLU A 272 78.63 -12.33 10.28
C GLU A 272 77.26 -11.85 9.81
N GLY A 273 76.75 -10.76 10.31
CA GLY A 273 75.84 -9.93 9.60
C GLY A 273 76.65 -8.94 8.73
N PRO A 274 76.12 -7.87 8.24
CA PRO A 274 74.79 -7.54 7.74
C PRO A 274 74.88 -6.96 6.31
N GLY A 275 73.83 -6.67 5.67
CA GLY A 275 73.85 -5.81 4.53
C GLY A 275 72.47 -5.59 3.92
N PRO A 276 72.14 -4.33 3.76
CA PRO A 276 70.82 -3.93 3.26
C PRO A 276 70.84 -3.61 1.77
N ALA A 277 69.71 -3.20 1.26
CA ALA A 277 69.39 -2.62 -0.03
C ALA A 277 68.83 -3.65 -1.03
N GLU A 278 67.82 -3.32 -1.78
CA GLU A 278 67.41 -2.08 -2.44
C GLU A 278 65.94 -2.19 -2.86
N VAL A 279 65.27 -1.21 -2.62
CA VAL A 279 64.29 -0.45 -3.33
C VAL A 279 64.35 -0.62 -4.85
N SER A 280 63.26 -1.02 -5.48
CA SER A 280 62.90 -0.53 -6.81
C SER A 280 61.41 -0.28 -6.89
N ALA A 281 61.18 0.94 -6.91
CA ALA A 281 60.13 1.74 -7.42
C ALA A 281 59.92 1.52 -8.92
N ALA A 282 58.68 1.49 -9.30
CA ALA A 282 57.97 1.88 -10.50
C ALA A 282 56.70 1.03 -10.57
N ASP A 283 55.53 1.53 -10.58
CA ASP A 283 54.93 2.66 -11.26
C ASP A 283 53.75 3.23 -10.44
N ALA A 284 53.87 4.50 -10.18
CA ALA A 284 52.77 5.40 -10.00
C ALA A 284 52.25 5.76 -11.39
N ASP A 285 50.98 5.71 -11.61
CA ASP A 285 50.32 6.87 -12.25
C ASP A 285 48.81 6.70 -12.34
N ALA A 286 48.21 7.81 -12.10
CA ALA A 286 46.90 8.28 -12.57
C ALA A 286 45.69 7.74 -11.82
N LEU A 287 44.85 8.53 -11.23
CA LEU A 287 44.23 9.88 -11.42
C LEU A 287 43.46 10.15 -10.15
N ASP A 288 43.67 11.12 -9.38
CA ASP A 288 43.48 12.56 -9.41
C ASP A 288 42.06 12.98 -9.80
N ALA A 289 41.59 13.87 -8.94
CA ALA A 289 40.58 14.90 -9.09
C ALA A 289 39.28 14.72 -8.34
N ALA A 290 39.29 15.17 -7.09
CA ALA A 290 38.18 15.90 -6.52
C ALA A 290 38.60 17.37 -6.38
N PRO A 291 37.77 18.36 -6.72
CA PRO A 291 37.97 19.73 -6.27
C PRO A 291 37.12 20.06 -5.06
N ALA A 292 37.76 20.61 -4.04
CA ALA A 292 37.15 21.30 -2.93
C ALA A 292 36.57 22.68 -3.35
N PRO A 293 35.59 23.23 -2.62
CA PRO A 293 35.08 24.55 -2.92
C PRO A 293 35.87 25.63 -2.22
N ASP A 294 36.25 26.61 -2.99
CA ASP A 294 36.83 27.86 -2.56
C ASP A 294 35.79 28.79 -1.90
N ALA A 295 36.24 29.32 -0.78
CA ALA A 295 35.67 30.47 -0.09
C ALA A 295 36.07 31.77 -0.79
N LEU A 296 35.15 32.72 -0.85
CA LEU A 296 35.36 34.19 -0.81
C LEU A 296 34.01 34.87 -1.03
N GLY A 297 33.51 35.64 -0.11
CA GLY A 297 33.67 37.00 0.20
C GLY A 297 32.31 37.57 0.51
N GLY A 298 32.07 38.08 1.70
CA GLY A 298 31.06 39.08 1.99
C GLY A 298 31.58 40.46 1.55
N PRO A 299 30.96 41.57 1.93
CA PRO A 299 29.75 41.79 2.73
C PRO A 299 28.82 42.89 2.12
N ALA A 300 27.81 43.22 2.86
CA ALA A 300 27.18 44.52 2.99
C ALA A 300 25.71 44.68 2.58
N ASP A 301 25.03 45.16 3.57
CA ASP A 301 23.96 46.16 3.64
C ASP A 301 22.52 45.76 3.45
N GLY A 302 21.83 45.72 4.56
CA GLY A 302 20.96 46.81 5.00
C GLY A 302 19.56 46.73 4.43
N LEU A 303 18.61 46.19 5.20
CA LEU A 303 17.36 46.93 5.44
C LEU A 303 16.51 46.16 6.47
N LEU A 304 16.47 46.77 7.66
CA LEU A 304 15.41 46.59 8.66
C LEU A 304 14.06 46.95 8.03
N LEU A 305 13.06 46.12 8.26
CA LEU A 305 11.67 46.55 8.42
C LEU A 305 10.90 45.44 9.14
N ASP A 306 10.72 45.67 10.44
CA ASP A 306 9.51 45.69 11.24
C ASP A 306 8.54 44.50 11.07
N ALA A 307 8.57 43.61 12.05
CA ALA A 307 7.48 42.72 12.44
C ALA A 307 6.67 43.39 13.57
N PRO A 308 5.34 43.36 13.54
CA PRO A 308 4.58 43.49 14.79
C PRO A 308 4.12 42.11 15.30
N ALA A 309 4.32 41.95 16.62
CA ALA A 309 3.92 40.82 17.43
C ALA A 309 2.37 40.67 17.55
N PRO A 310 1.86 39.49 17.92
CA PRO A 310 0.42 39.26 18.08
C PRO A 310 -0.06 39.76 19.46
N GLU A 311 -1.04 40.58 19.42
CA GLU A 311 -1.77 41.12 20.58
C GLU A 311 -2.82 40.12 21.05
N GLN A 312 -2.70 39.70 22.27
CA GLN A 312 -3.68 38.97 23.07
C GLN A 312 -4.89 39.87 23.33
N GLN A 313 -6.09 39.39 23.04
CA GLN A 313 -7.28 39.90 23.73
C GLN A 313 -8.09 38.74 24.31
N ARG A 314 -7.91 38.60 25.61
CA ARG A 314 -8.88 38.05 26.57
C ARG A 314 -9.92 39.14 26.87
N LYS A 315 -11.13 38.70 27.19
CA LYS A 315 -12.28 39.24 27.91
C LYS A 315 -13.52 39.34 27.01
N GLY A 316 -14.65 38.91 27.45
CA GLY A 316 -15.35 38.62 28.69
C GLY A 316 -16.69 38.01 28.34
N LEU A 317 -17.14 37.07 29.04
CA LEU A 317 -18.09 37.08 30.14
C LEU A 317 -19.42 37.82 29.90
N ARG A 318 -20.50 37.00 30.01
CA ARG A 318 -21.86 37.33 30.44
C ARG A 318 -22.75 38.04 29.42
N GLU A 319 -23.74 37.39 28.95
CA GLU A 319 -25.12 37.16 29.49
C GLU A 319 -25.82 36.07 28.69
#